data_6497b78414f0cbe7541020d6fbff97ee
#
_entry.id   6497b78414f0cbe7541020d6fbff97ee
#
_cell.length_a   1.000
_cell.length_b   1.000
_cell.length_c   1.000
_cell.angle_alpha   90.00
_cell.angle_beta   90.00
_cell.angle_gamma   90.00
#
_symmetry.space_group_name_H-M   'P 1'
#
loop_
_entity.id
_entity.type
_entity.pdbx_description
1 polymer ?
#
loop_
_entity_poly.entity_id
_entity_poly.type
_entity_poly.pdbx_seq_one_letter_code
_entity_poly.pdbx_strand_id
1 'polypeptide(L)'
;MKRLLPWIALLALASVPMWLKDPYLLNAFVTTGIFIIAAMSLNLLLGYTGQLSLGHVAFFGIGAYTSALVALGFDVELVGGIRVVHEPWPVWLGFVIAILVSGVCGYIVGKLSFRVRGAYFVIVTISFAEVVRLVALNWVDAEALESEGWGE
;
A
#
# COMPACT_ATOMS: atom_id res chain seq x y z
N MET A 1 25.67 27.37 7.12
CA MET A 1 26.21 26.00 7.23
C MET A 1 25.22 25.02 7.85
N LYS A 2 24.45 25.35 8.90
CA LYS A 2 23.48 24.40 9.53
C LYS A 2 22.29 23.99 8.66
N ARG A 3 21.92 24.77 7.65
CA ARG A 3 20.79 24.43 6.72
C ARG A 3 21.18 23.49 5.58
N LEU A 4 22.46 23.34 5.27
CA LEU A 4 22.94 22.44 4.22
C LEU A 4 23.23 21.03 4.73
N LEU A 5 23.44 20.87 6.03
CA LEU A 5 23.73 19.58 6.67
C LEU A 5 22.65 18.50 6.40
N PRO A 6 21.35 18.81 6.54
CA PRO A 6 20.31 17.81 6.27
C PRO A 6 20.26 17.41 4.77
N TRP A 7 20.52 18.34 3.87
CA TRP A 7 20.55 18.04 2.42
C TRP A 7 21.73 17.17 2.03
N ILE A 8 22.91 17.44 2.62
CA ILE A 8 24.11 16.61 2.42
C ILE A 8 23.90 15.21 2.97
N ALA A 9 23.30 15.08 4.16
CA ALA A 9 22.96 13.79 4.76
C ALA A 9 21.96 13.00 3.89
N LEU A 10 20.98 13.70 3.31
CA LEU A 10 19.97 13.08 2.44
C LEU A 10 20.58 12.62 1.11
N LEU A 11 21.47 13.40 0.52
CA LEU A 11 22.22 13.03 -0.69
C LEU A 11 23.19 11.87 -0.41
N ALA A 12 23.87 11.87 0.73
CA ALA A 12 24.73 10.78 1.15
C ALA A 12 23.92 9.48 1.33
N LEU A 13 22.75 9.56 1.98
CA LEU A 13 21.86 8.42 2.15
C LEU A 13 21.32 7.90 0.81
N ALA A 14 20.95 8.79 -0.11
CA ALA A 14 20.48 8.44 -1.45
C ALA A 14 21.57 7.80 -2.33
N SER A 15 22.85 8.08 -2.07
CA SER A 15 23.97 7.49 -2.80
C SER A 15 24.36 6.09 -2.31
N VAL A 16 23.95 5.71 -1.09
CA VAL A 16 24.28 4.41 -0.48
C VAL A 16 23.88 3.22 -1.37
N PRO A 17 22.66 3.15 -1.96
CA PRO A 17 22.25 2.01 -2.79
C PRO A 17 23.09 1.85 -4.07
N MET A 18 23.78 2.90 -4.52
CA MET A 18 24.67 2.80 -5.71
C MET A 18 25.99 2.07 -5.39
N TRP A 19 26.39 2.04 -4.12
CA TRP A 19 27.64 1.40 -3.67
C TRP A 19 27.41 -0.01 -3.10
N LEU A 20 26.17 -0.31 -2.68
CA LEU A 20 25.82 -1.63 -2.15
C LEU A 20 25.59 -2.61 -3.31
N LYS A 21 26.43 -3.62 -3.38
CA LYS A 21 26.31 -4.73 -4.34
C LYS A 21 25.53 -5.93 -3.78
N ASP A 22 25.31 -5.96 -2.46
CA ASP A 22 24.56 -7.03 -1.79
C ASP A 22 23.05 -6.85 -1.96
N PRO A 23 22.36 -7.80 -2.64
CA PRO A 23 20.91 -7.73 -2.86
C PRO A 23 20.11 -7.69 -1.56
N TYR A 24 20.58 -8.35 -0.51
CA TYR A 24 19.94 -8.36 0.80
C TYR A 24 19.93 -6.97 1.45
N LEU A 25 21.09 -6.30 1.47
CA LEU A 25 21.21 -4.97 2.04
C LEU A 25 20.41 -3.95 1.23
N LEU A 26 20.43 -4.07 -0.11
CA LEU A 26 19.64 -3.20 -0.97
C LEU A 26 18.14 -3.31 -0.67
N ASN A 27 17.64 -4.54 -0.55
CA ASN A 27 16.24 -4.80 -0.21
C ASN A 27 15.87 -4.24 1.20
N ALA A 28 16.76 -4.42 2.18
CA ALA A 28 16.58 -3.85 3.51
C ALA A 28 16.49 -2.31 3.49
N PHE A 29 17.34 -1.64 2.70
CA PHE A 29 17.30 -0.18 2.55
C PHE A 29 16.02 0.31 1.88
N VAL A 30 15.58 -0.35 0.81
CA VAL A 30 14.32 -0.03 0.12
C VAL A 30 13.14 -0.19 1.08
N THR A 31 13.07 -1.31 1.78
CA THR A 31 12.00 -1.59 2.75
C THR A 31 12.00 -0.56 3.88
N THR A 32 13.16 -0.22 4.40
CA THR A 32 13.31 0.83 5.43
C THR A 32 12.81 2.18 4.91
N GLY A 33 13.15 2.56 3.69
CA GLY A 33 12.68 3.80 3.06
C GLY A 33 11.15 3.85 2.95
N ILE A 34 10.54 2.75 2.57
CA ILE A 34 9.07 2.61 2.49
C ILE A 34 8.42 2.80 3.87
N PHE A 35 8.97 2.15 4.91
CA PHE A 35 8.44 2.31 6.28
C PHE A 35 8.66 3.72 6.85
N ILE A 36 9.73 4.41 6.48
CA ILE A 36 9.94 5.81 6.86
C ILE A 36 8.83 6.69 6.27
N ILE A 37 8.50 6.53 5.00
CA ILE A 37 7.43 7.28 4.34
C ILE A 37 6.09 7.00 5.01
N ALA A 38 5.79 5.73 5.30
CA ALA A 38 4.57 5.33 6.00
C ALA A 38 4.48 5.94 7.41
N ALA A 39 5.58 5.93 8.17
CA ALA A 39 5.65 6.52 9.51
C ALA A 39 5.48 8.04 9.47
N MET A 40 6.10 8.73 8.51
CA MET A 40 5.93 10.17 8.33
C MET A 40 4.49 10.53 7.97
N SER A 41 3.84 9.75 7.12
CA SER A 41 2.43 9.94 6.74
C SER A 41 1.51 9.75 7.95
N LEU A 42 1.75 8.73 8.78
CA LEU A 42 1.00 8.53 10.02
C LEU A 42 1.21 9.67 11.03
N ASN A 43 2.45 10.14 11.15
CA ASN A 43 2.77 11.28 12.03
C ASN A 43 2.09 12.57 11.57
N LEU A 44 2.00 12.78 10.25
CA LEU A 44 1.27 13.91 9.69
C LEU A 44 -0.22 13.84 10.07
N LEU A 45 -0.84 12.67 9.90
CA LEU A 45 -2.23 12.46 10.26
C LEU A 45 -2.46 12.72 11.76
N LEU A 46 -1.68 12.09 12.63
CA LEU A 46 -1.77 12.25 14.08
C LEU A 46 -1.51 13.71 14.51
N GLY A 47 -0.51 14.36 13.91
CA GLY A 47 -0.14 15.74 14.26
C GLY A 47 -1.20 16.77 13.89
N TYR A 48 -1.87 16.62 12.75
CA TYR A 48 -2.89 17.56 12.30
C TYR A 48 -4.28 17.27 12.82
N THR A 49 -4.68 16.00 12.88
CA THR A 49 -6.04 15.63 13.29
C THR A 49 -6.15 15.29 14.77
N GLY A 50 -5.04 15.00 15.45
CA GLY A 50 -5.02 14.51 16.82
C GLY A 50 -5.67 13.13 16.97
N GLN A 51 -5.92 12.40 15.87
CA GLN A 51 -6.58 11.11 15.87
C GLN A 51 -5.61 10.01 15.42
N LEU A 52 -5.52 8.95 16.21
CA LEU A 52 -4.72 7.78 15.87
C LEU A 52 -5.51 6.91 14.89
N SER A 53 -4.98 6.74 13.67
CA SER A 53 -5.55 5.84 12.67
C SER A 53 -4.74 4.55 12.61
N LEU A 54 -5.34 3.45 13.00
CA LEU A 54 -4.76 2.11 12.82
C LEU A 54 -5.10 1.50 11.45
N GLY A 55 -6.02 2.14 10.71
CA GLY A 55 -6.32 1.78 9.32
C GLY A 55 -5.31 2.27 8.29
N HIS A 56 -4.26 2.99 8.71
CA HIS A 56 -3.25 3.52 7.80
C HIS A 56 -2.55 2.43 7.00
N VAL A 57 -2.32 1.28 7.63
CA VAL A 57 -1.73 0.09 7.01
C VAL A 57 -2.59 -0.46 5.87
N ALA A 58 -3.93 -0.34 5.95
CA ALA A 58 -4.84 -0.77 4.89
C ALA A 58 -4.63 0.01 3.59
N PHE A 59 -4.45 1.33 3.67
CA PHE A 59 -4.19 2.15 2.48
C PHE A 59 -2.84 1.83 1.84
N PHE A 60 -1.84 1.51 2.68
CA PHE A 60 -0.57 1.00 2.20
C PHE A 60 -0.75 -0.34 1.46
N GLY A 61 -1.51 -1.27 2.03
CA GLY A 61 -1.86 -2.54 1.40
C GLY A 61 -2.61 -2.36 0.07
N ILE A 62 -3.66 -1.53 0.04
CA ILE A 62 -4.42 -1.22 -1.19
C ILE A 62 -3.48 -0.69 -2.28
N GLY A 63 -2.59 0.24 -1.94
CA GLY A 63 -1.62 0.79 -2.88
C GLY A 63 -0.66 -0.27 -3.43
N ALA A 64 -0.12 -1.12 -2.58
CA ALA A 64 0.80 -2.19 -2.94
C ALA A 64 0.13 -3.23 -3.87
N TYR A 65 -1.05 -3.74 -3.48
CA TYR A 65 -1.80 -4.71 -4.29
C TYR A 65 -2.23 -4.12 -5.62
N THR A 66 -2.76 -2.88 -5.65
CA THR A 66 -3.17 -2.22 -6.90
C THR A 66 -1.98 -2.05 -7.84
N SER A 67 -0.83 -1.61 -7.32
CA SER A 67 0.39 -1.45 -8.11
C SER A 67 0.88 -2.79 -8.67
N ALA A 68 0.87 -3.85 -7.85
CA ALA A 68 1.27 -5.19 -8.26
C ALA A 68 0.35 -5.76 -9.33
N LEU A 69 -0.96 -5.70 -9.15
CA LEU A 69 -1.95 -6.19 -10.10
C LEU A 69 -1.83 -5.51 -11.48
N VAL A 70 -1.63 -4.20 -11.49
CA VAL A 70 -1.48 -3.45 -12.76
C VAL A 70 -0.15 -3.77 -13.44
N ALA A 71 0.93 -3.95 -12.67
CA ALA A 71 2.26 -4.18 -13.21
C ALA A 71 2.49 -5.62 -13.68
N LEU A 72 1.92 -6.60 -12.97
CA LEU A 72 2.07 -8.03 -13.26
C LEU A 72 1.00 -8.54 -14.23
N GLY A 73 -0.12 -7.83 -14.34
CA GLY A 73 -1.32 -8.34 -14.98
C GLY A 73 -2.06 -9.33 -14.08
N PHE A 74 -3.30 -9.62 -14.42
CA PHE A 74 -4.10 -10.62 -13.72
C PHE A 74 -5.09 -11.26 -14.69
N ASP A 75 -5.41 -12.52 -14.44
CA ASP A 75 -6.46 -13.27 -15.12
C ASP A 75 -7.45 -13.71 -14.04
N VAL A 76 -8.64 -13.12 -14.04
CA VAL A 76 -9.68 -13.41 -13.05
C VAL A 76 -10.97 -13.80 -13.76
N GLU A 77 -11.44 -14.98 -13.45
CA GLU A 77 -12.75 -15.45 -13.85
C GLU A 77 -13.82 -14.97 -12.86
N LEU A 78 -14.65 -14.02 -13.28
CA LEU A 78 -15.78 -13.59 -12.46
C LEU A 78 -16.90 -14.64 -12.48
N VAL A 79 -17.62 -14.74 -11.37
CA VAL A 79 -18.84 -15.56 -11.24
C VAL A 79 -19.78 -15.23 -12.41
N GLY A 80 -19.99 -16.19 -13.34
CA GLY A 80 -20.80 -16.02 -14.54
C GLY A 80 -20.04 -16.20 -15.86
N GLY A 81 -18.76 -16.64 -15.84
CA GLY A 81 -17.98 -16.97 -17.04
C GLY A 81 -17.39 -15.75 -17.75
N ILE A 82 -17.36 -14.59 -17.12
CA ILE A 82 -16.69 -13.40 -17.63
C ILE A 82 -15.23 -13.44 -17.22
N ARG A 83 -14.34 -13.72 -18.15
CA ARG A 83 -12.90 -13.73 -17.95
C ARG A 83 -12.35 -12.32 -18.17
N VAL A 84 -11.77 -11.72 -17.14
CA VAL A 84 -11.10 -10.42 -17.22
C VAL A 84 -9.61 -10.66 -17.21
N VAL A 85 -9.01 -10.57 -18.42
CA VAL A 85 -7.57 -10.68 -18.59
C VAL A 85 -6.99 -9.29 -18.72
N HIS A 86 -6.05 -8.95 -17.85
CA HIS A 86 -5.32 -7.71 -17.91
C HIS A 86 -3.85 -7.98 -18.24
N GLU A 87 -3.38 -7.44 -19.36
CA GLU A 87 -1.97 -7.55 -19.75
C GLU A 87 -1.08 -6.68 -18.84
N PRO A 88 0.18 -7.11 -18.60
CA PRO A 88 1.12 -6.34 -17.77
C PRO A 88 1.35 -4.94 -18.32
N TRP A 89 1.15 -3.93 -17.47
CA TRP A 89 1.43 -2.54 -17.82
C TRP A 89 2.74 -2.05 -17.20
N PRO A 90 3.32 -0.95 -17.73
CA PRO A 90 4.54 -0.39 -17.15
C PRO A 90 4.37 -0.06 -15.66
N VAL A 91 5.35 -0.40 -14.84
CA VAL A 91 5.33 -0.25 -13.37
C VAL A 91 4.96 1.18 -12.92
N TRP A 92 5.44 2.20 -13.64
CA TRP A 92 5.12 3.59 -13.31
C TRP A 92 3.64 3.93 -13.47
N LEU A 93 2.94 3.27 -14.37
CA LEU A 93 1.50 3.43 -14.58
C LEU A 93 0.72 2.75 -13.45
N GLY A 94 1.19 1.58 -12.98
CA GLY A 94 0.71 0.93 -11.77
C GLY A 94 0.82 1.83 -10.55
N PHE A 95 1.91 2.57 -10.43
CA PHE A 95 2.10 3.54 -9.34
C PHE A 95 1.06 4.69 -9.38
N VAL A 96 0.79 5.26 -10.55
CA VAL A 96 -0.22 6.33 -10.72
C VAL A 96 -1.62 5.82 -10.36
N ILE A 97 -1.97 4.62 -10.85
CA ILE A 97 -3.28 4.01 -10.57
C ILE A 97 -3.41 3.69 -9.07
N ALA A 98 -2.36 3.18 -8.43
CA ALA A 98 -2.34 2.91 -7.00
C ALA A 98 -2.59 4.18 -6.17
N ILE A 99 -2.01 5.33 -6.55
CA ILE A 99 -2.26 6.62 -5.90
C ILE A 99 -3.74 7.01 -6.03
N LEU A 100 -4.32 6.87 -7.22
CA LEU A 100 -5.72 7.22 -7.46
C LEU A 100 -6.67 6.32 -6.66
N VAL A 101 -6.47 5.01 -6.70
CA VAL A 101 -7.31 4.04 -5.99
C VAL A 101 -7.21 4.24 -4.47
N SER A 102 -5.99 4.34 -3.94
CA SER A 102 -5.78 4.59 -2.50
C SER A 102 -6.35 5.95 -2.08
N GLY A 103 -6.25 6.97 -2.95
CA GLY A 103 -6.81 8.30 -2.70
C GLY A 103 -8.34 8.28 -2.65
N VAL A 104 -9.00 7.58 -3.57
CA VAL A 104 -10.46 7.41 -3.57
C VAL A 104 -10.93 6.64 -2.34
N CYS A 105 -10.28 5.53 -2.01
CA CYS A 105 -10.56 4.77 -0.79
C CYS A 105 -10.36 5.62 0.46
N GLY A 106 -9.27 6.39 0.52
CA GLY A 106 -8.98 7.31 1.61
C GLY A 106 -10.03 8.40 1.75
N TYR A 107 -10.52 8.95 0.64
CA TYR A 107 -11.60 9.94 0.64
C TYR A 107 -12.91 9.37 1.18
N ILE A 108 -13.31 8.17 0.73
CA ILE A 108 -14.54 7.51 1.16
C ILE A 108 -14.49 7.20 2.67
N VAL A 109 -13.41 6.55 3.11
CA VAL A 109 -13.21 6.20 4.53
C VAL A 109 -13.06 7.44 5.39
N GLY A 110 -12.34 8.45 4.92
CA GLY A 110 -12.19 9.74 5.59
C GLY A 110 -13.54 10.42 5.80
N LYS A 111 -14.36 10.54 4.75
CA LYS A 111 -15.69 11.15 4.82
C LYS A 111 -16.62 10.43 5.80
N LEU A 112 -16.54 9.08 5.85
CA LEU A 112 -17.29 8.28 6.79
C LEU A 112 -16.78 8.46 8.22
N SER A 113 -15.45 8.48 8.40
CA SER A 113 -14.78 8.55 9.69
C SER A 113 -14.83 9.95 10.33
N PHE A 114 -14.99 11.02 9.56
CA PHE A 114 -15.10 12.39 10.10
C PHE A 114 -16.35 12.61 10.97
N ARG A 115 -17.33 11.73 10.90
CA ARG A 115 -18.51 11.75 11.78
C ARG A 115 -18.23 11.16 13.17
N VAL A 116 -17.10 10.48 13.34
CA VAL A 116 -16.76 9.73 14.55
C VAL A 116 -15.48 10.33 15.15
N ARG A 117 -15.45 10.53 16.48
CA ARG A 117 -14.30 11.12 17.17
C ARG A 117 -13.78 10.21 18.27
N GLY A 118 -12.49 10.36 18.60
CA GLY A 118 -11.86 9.66 19.70
C GLY A 118 -11.72 8.16 19.47
N ALA A 119 -12.03 7.35 20.49
CA ALA A 119 -11.85 5.90 20.46
C ALA A 119 -12.67 5.19 19.35
N TYR A 120 -13.82 5.71 18.99
CA TYR A 120 -14.64 5.14 17.93
C TYR A 120 -13.98 5.25 16.56
N PHE A 121 -13.22 6.30 16.30
CA PHE A 121 -12.45 6.46 15.08
C PHE A 121 -11.41 5.33 14.93
N VAL A 122 -10.73 4.98 16.02
CA VAL A 122 -9.76 3.88 16.05
C VAL A 122 -10.43 2.55 15.70
N ILE A 123 -11.61 2.27 16.28
CA ILE A 123 -12.35 1.02 16.02
C ILE A 123 -12.76 0.94 14.56
N VAL A 124 -13.29 2.01 13.99
CA VAL A 124 -13.69 2.04 12.56
C VAL A 124 -12.49 1.81 11.65
N THR A 125 -11.35 2.41 11.95
CA THR A 125 -10.13 2.27 11.13
C THR A 125 -9.52 0.88 11.24
N ILE A 126 -9.56 0.22 12.40
CA ILE A 126 -9.15 -1.18 12.56
C ILE A 126 -10.08 -2.11 11.77
N SER A 127 -11.39 -1.92 11.91
CA SER A 127 -12.37 -2.74 11.18
C SER A 127 -12.19 -2.64 9.68
N PHE A 128 -11.92 -1.43 9.17
CA PHE A 128 -11.60 -1.22 7.77
C PHE A 128 -10.31 -1.95 7.35
N ALA A 129 -9.26 -1.87 8.17
CA ALA A 129 -8.01 -2.56 7.89
C ALA A 129 -8.19 -4.08 7.84
N GLU A 130 -9.00 -4.64 8.73
CA GLU A 130 -9.28 -6.08 8.74
C GLU A 130 -10.10 -6.51 7.53
N VAL A 131 -11.08 -5.72 7.10
CA VAL A 131 -11.82 -5.99 5.85
C VAL A 131 -10.89 -6.02 4.64
N VAL A 132 -10.00 -5.04 4.51
CA VAL A 132 -9.02 -5.00 3.41
C VAL A 132 -8.08 -6.21 3.46
N ARG A 133 -7.63 -6.59 4.66
CA ARG A 133 -6.78 -7.77 4.87
C ARG A 133 -7.49 -9.06 4.45
N LEU A 134 -8.74 -9.25 4.86
CA LEU A 134 -9.54 -10.43 4.50
C LEU A 134 -9.79 -10.51 2.99
N VAL A 135 -10.09 -9.38 2.35
CA VAL A 135 -10.25 -9.34 0.88
C VAL A 135 -8.96 -9.75 0.19
N ALA A 136 -7.81 -9.23 0.64
CA ALA A 136 -6.51 -9.56 0.06
C ALA A 136 -6.16 -11.05 0.24
N LEU A 137 -6.42 -11.63 1.41
CA LEU A 137 -6.16 -13.05 1.67
C LEU A 137 -7.05 -13.95 0.83
N ASN A 138 -8.35 -13.70 0.80
CA ASN A 138 -9.28 -14.51 0.01
C ASN A 138 -8.99 -14.43 -1.50
N TRP A 139 -8.44 -13.31 -1.97
CA TRP A 139 -8.02 -13.19 -3.37
C TRP A 139 -6.84 -14.09 -3.68
N VAL A 140 -5.83 -14.12 -2.81
CA VAL A 140 -4.65 -14.97 -2.96
C VAL A 140 -5.02 -16.46 -2.86
N ASP A 141 -5.90 -16.81 -1.93
CA ASP A 141 -6.35 -18.20 -1.77
C ASP A 141 -7.17 -18.67 -2.98
N ALA A 142 -7.99 -17.81 -3.57
CA ALA A 142 -8.75 -18.13 -4.78
C ALA A 142 -7.83 -18.40 -5.97
N GLU A 143 -6.80 -17.59 -6.15
CA GLU A 143 -5.80 -17.76 -7.23
C GLU A 143 -4.95 -19.03 -7.02
N ALA A 144 -4.61 -19.37 -5.77
CA ALA A 144 -3.89 -20.59 -5.44
C ALA A 144 -4.71 -21.86 -5.71
N LEU A 145 -6.00 -21.86 -5.35
CA LEU A 145 -6.91 -22.98 -5.59
C LEU A 145 -7.13 -23.24 -7.08
N GLU A 146 -7.21 -22.17 -7.88
CA GLU A 146 -7.35 -22.28 -9.33
C GLU A 146 -6.07 -22.83 -9.99
N SER A 147 -4.90 -22.46 -9.48
CA SER A 147 -3.60 -22.97 -9.96
C SER A 147 -3.37 -24.45 -9.62
N GLU A 148 -3.98 -24.98 -8.56
CA GLU A 148 -3.87 -26.37 -8.12
C GLU A 148 -4.94 -27.30 -8.75
N GLY A 149 -5.82 -26.78 -9.59
CA GLY A 149 -6.80 -27.62 -10.33
C GLY A 149 -7.91 -28.22 -9.48
N TRP A 150 -8.22 -27.66 -8.32
CA TRP A 150 -9.32 -28.10 -7.45
C TRP A 150 -10.68 -27.56 -7.87
N GLY A 151 -10.84 -27.11 -9.10
CA GLY A 151 -12.05 -26.52 -9.66
C GLY A 151 -12.86 -27.43 -10.59
N GLU A 152 -12.60 -28.75 -10.64
CA GLU A 152 -13.39 -29.73 -11.41
C GLU A 152 -14.18 -30.68 -10.52
#